data_7d9e1e12443af8b21f486073e89a8328
#
_entry.id   7d9e1e12443af8b21f486073e89a8328
#
_cell.length_a   1.000
_cell.length_b   1.000
_cell.length_c   1.000
_cell.angle_alpha   90.00
_cell.angle_beta   90.00
_cell.angle_gamma   90.00
#
_symmetry.space_group_name_H-M   'P 1'
#
loop_
_entity.id
_entity.type
_entity.pdbx_description
1 polymer ?
#
loop_
_entity_poly.entity_id
_entity_poly.type
_entity_poly.pdbx_seq_one_letter_code
_entity_poly.pdbx_strand_id
1 'polypeptide(L)'
;MLFSDQNLKKLSPLETVKAVYALLLKRSIDPAGVTFWTAEIEQGRFSRAKLLDVLFKSQEFHVVQDSINRKERLRRTYWVLHLLSLEQATPVMIAQSIYYMVLNRQIDDAALTRCQTAIKRGTFSSWLLILRLINSDEFKRDYQRPIPSHKLHAARMAWVAQIPAAKRILDIGGSSPNIPEGALIELGYKHRPEKLIIFDKPPAEQYWGTPNYSQANIRTFDWGQVQYIHGYAEDILQNHELSAQKFDMIFMGQVVEHIYEDKLPVVLNWIKEHLSDQGRFYFDTPNRLITQYENSDGSYIDPDHKREYTPDALAQILAGSGFAITQQWGILEMPSVMHKAKVGVENFYEGALLSPAADHAYCFAMACANHLSIF
;
A
#
# COMPACT_ATOMS: atom_id res chain seq x y z
N MET A 1 20.28 20.08 -13.89
CA MET A 1 21.09 20.02 -15.14
C MET A 1 22.31 19.08 -14.99
N LEU A 2 22.15 17.91 -14.39
CA LEU A 2 23.27 16.98 -14.09
C LEU A 2 23.36 15.76 -15.03
N PHE A 3 22.45 15.65 -16.00
CA PHE A 3 22.32 14.45 -16.83
C PHE A 3 22.24 14.83 -18.31
N SER A 4 23.38 15.24 -18.90
CA SER A 4 23.55 15.30 -20.35
C SER A 4 24.17 13.99 -20.85
N ASP A 5 23.85 13.56 -22.08
CA ASP A 5 24.31 12.31 -22.70
C ASP A 5 25.85 12.15 -22.67
N GLN A 6 26.60 13.27 -22.71
CA GLN A 6 28.06 13.25 -22.66
C GLN A 6 28.62 12.95 -21.26
N ASN A 7 27.86 13.26 -20.20
CA ASN A 7 28.35 13.09 -18.83
C ASN A 7 28.19 11.65 -18.32
N LEU A 8 27.18 10.89 -18.76
CA LEU A 8 26.95 9.53 -18.30
C LEU A 8 28.04 8.53 -18.74
N LYS A 9 28.61 8.73 -19.94
CA LYS A 9 29.70 7.87 -20.45
C LYS A 9 30.98 7.94 -19.63
N LYS A 10 31.14 8.96 -18.78
CA LYS A 10 32.35 9.25 -18.01
C LYS A 10 32.20 9.06 -16.50
N LEU A 11 31.00 8.62 -16.03
CA LEU A 11 30.80 8.47 -14.61
C LEU A 11 31.68 7.37 -14.03
N SER A 12 32.45 7.72 -13.01
CA SER A 12 33.13 6.76 -12.14
C SER A 12 32.10 5.83 -11.44
N PRO A 13 32.53 4.67 -10.92
CA PRO A 13 31.66 3.83 -10.10
C PRO A 13 30.93 4.59 -8.99
N LEU A 14 31.64 5.43 -8.26
CA LEU A 14 31.08 6.27 -7.20
C LEU A 14 29.98 7.23 -7.71
N GLU A 15 30.26 7.94 -8.81
CA GLU A 15 29.29 8.85 -9.41
C GLU A 15 28.07 8.12 -9.96
N THR A 16 28.27 6.94 -10.55
CA THR A 16 27.18 6.06 -11.01
C THR A 16 26.27 5.67 -9.86
N VAL A 17 26.83 5.18 -8.76
CA VAL A 17 26.05 4.76 -7.58
C VAL A 17 25.24 5.93 -7.04
N LYS A 18 25.85 7.10 -6.86
CA LYS A 18 25.14 8.30 -6.40
C LYS A 18 24.04 8.73 -7.37
N ALA A 19 24.33 8.72 -8.68
CA ALA A 19 23.35 9.10 -9.70
C ALA A 19 22.15 8.15 -9.76
N VAL A 20 22.39 6.83 -9.66
CA VAL A 20 21.33 5.82 -9.69
C VAL A 20 20.41 5.94 -8.47
N TYR A 21 20.95 6.14 -7.27
CA TYR A 21 20.15 6.37 -6.06
C TYR A 21 19.33 7.66 -6.16
N ALA A 22 19.95 8.75 -6.57
CA ALA A 22 19.23 10.01 -6.78
C ALA A 22 18.14 9.88 -7.87
N LEU A 23 18.41 9.13 -8.93
CA LEU A 23 17.47 8.90 -10.02
C LEU A 23 16.31 8.01 -9.60
N LEU A 24 16.57 6.86 -8.96
CA LEU A 24 15.55 5.85 -8.67
C LEU A 24 14.86 6.06 -7.33
N LEU A 25 15.58 6.53 -6.31
CA LEU A 25 15.07 6.63 -4.94
C LEU A 25 14.88 8.08 -4.46
N LYS A 26 15.20 9.07 -5.31
CA LYS A 26 15.11 10.52 -4.99
C LYS A 26 15.81 10.92 -3.68
N ARG A 27 16.84 10.20 -3.30
CA ARG A 27 17.68 10.51 -2.14
C ARG A 27 19.16 10.26 -2.38
N SER A 28 19.98 10.77 -1.48
CA SER A 28 21.38 10.39 -1.42
C SER A 28 21.51 8.97 -0.84
N ILE A 29 22.50 8.24 -1.30
CA ILE A 29 22.88 6.97 -0.69
C ILE A 29 23.64 7.23 0.60
N ASP A 30 23.44 6.37 1.61
CA ASP A 30 24.20 6.41 2.84
C ASP A 30 25.69 6.03 2.66
N PRO A 31 26.59 6.42 3.58
CA PRO A 31 28.03 6.18 3.45
C PRO A 31 28.40 4.71 3.34
N ALA A 32 27.72 3.81 4.05
CA ALA A 32 27.98 2.37 4.00
C ALA A 32 27.60 1.79 2.64
N GLY A 33 26.43 2.16 2.12
CA GLY A 33 25.97 1.79 0.78
C GLY A 33 26.89 2.34 -0.30
N VAL A 34 27.38 3.58 -0.18
CA VAL A 34 28.37 4.15 -1.11
C VAL A 34 29.63 3.27 -1.15
N THR A 35 30.18 2.96 0.03
CA THR A 35 31.42 2.15 0.12
C THR A 35 31.22 0.78 -0.48
N PHE A 36 30.11 0.10 -0.10
CA PHE A 36 29.82 -1.25 -0.60
C PHE A 36 29.67 -1.27 -2.13
N TRP A 37 28.72 -0.50 -2.68
CA TRP A 37 28.43 -0.57 -4.11
C TRP A 37 29.57 -0.09 -4.99
N THR A 38 30.30 0.94 -4.56
CA THR A 38 31.49 1.42 -5.30
C THR A 38 32.55 0.34 -5.38
N ALA A 39 32.86 -0.30 -4.25
CA ALA A 39 33.85 -1.38 -4.22
C ALA A 39 33.42 -2.58 -5.06
N GLU A 40 32.15 -2.98 -5.03
CA GLU A 40 31.62 -4.09 -5.81
C GLU A 40 31.72 -3.84 -7.33
N ILE A 41 31.44 -2.60 -7.77
CA ILE A 41 31.54 -2.22 -9.19
C ILE A 41 32.99 -2.09 -9.61
N GLU A 42 33.86 -1.49 -8.81
CA GLU A 42 35.30 -1.34 -9.10
C GLU A 42 35.99 -2.67 -9.23
N GLN A 43 35.63 -3.65 -8.41
CA GLN A 43 36.19 -5.00 -8.43
C GLN A 43 35.54 -5.93 -9.48
N GLY A 44 34.59 -5.40 -10.25
CA GLY A 44 33.88 -6.15 -11.29
C GLY A 44 32.97 -7.27 -10.76
N ARG A 45 32.69 -7.31 -9.45
CA ARG A 45 31.79 -8.32 -8.87
C ARG A 45 30.31 -8.01 -9.17
N PHE A 46 29.97 -6.74 -9.29
CA PHE A 46 28.66 -6.29 -9.73
C PHE A 46 28.75 -5.32 -10.90
N SER A 47 27.86 -5.47 -11.86
CA SER A 47 27.66 -4.47 -12.92
C SER A 47 26.70 -3.38 -12.44
N ARG A 48 26.72 -2.23 -13.12
CA ARG A 48 25.71 -1.16 -12.92
C ARG A 48 24.29 -1.66 -13.20
N ALA A 49 24.14 -2.55 -14.17
CA ALA A 49 22.86 -3.21 -14.46
C ALA A 49 22.36 -4.07 -13.28
N LYS A 50 23.28 -4.72 -12.55
CA LYS A 50 22.92 -5.46 -11.32
C LYS A 50 22.48 -4.55 -10.20
N LEU A 51 23.11 -3.38 -10.04
CA LEU A 51 22.65 -2.35 -9.10
C LEU A 51 21.20 -1.91 -9.41
N LEU A 52 20.89 -1.65 -10.69
CA LEU A 52 19.54 -1.33 -11.13
C LEU A 52 18.53 -2.44 -10.78
N ASP A 53 18.87 -3.70 -11.06
CA ASP A 53 18.01 -4.86 -10.77
C ASP A 53 17.71 -4.98 -9.27
N VAL A 54 18.71 -4.76 -8.40
CA VAL A 54 18.50 -4.77 -6.94
C VAL A 54 17.58 -3.65 -6.50
N LEU A 55 17.78 -2.45 -7.01
CA LEU A 55 16.95 -1.30 -6.63
C LEU A 55 15.52 -1.43 -7.16
N PHE A 56 15.30 -1.95 -8.35
CA PHE A 56 13.95 -2.20 -8.88
C PHE A 56 13.12 -3.16 -8.02
N LYS A 57 13.77 -4.06 -7.30
CA LYS A 57 13.11 -5.03 -6.40
C LYS A 57 12.91 -4.49 -4.99
N SER A 58 13.40 -3.28 -4.69
CA SER A 58 13.24 -2.67 -3.38
C SER A 58 11.87 -2.03 -3.22
N GLN A 59 11.29 -2.16 -2.02
CA GLN A 59 10.03 -1.48 -1.68
C GLN A 59 10.16 0.04 -1.83
N GLU A 60 11.32 0.60 -1.47
CA GLU A 60 11.59 2.04 -1.61
C GLU A 60 11.46 2.52 -3.06
N PHE A 61 11.95 1.73 -4.03
CA PHE A 61 11.77 2.05 -5.46
C PHE A 61 10.29 2.11 -5.83
N HIS A 62 9.50 1.11 -5.43
CA HIS A 62 8.08 1.06 -5.75
C HIS A 62 7.33 2.27 -5.19
N VAL A 63 7.58 2.63 -3.94
CA VAL A 63 6.99 3.82 -3.29
C VAL A 63 7.36 5.10 -4.06
N VAL A 64 8.63 5.27 -4.42
CA VAL A 64 9.07 6.44 -5.19
C VAL A 64 8.48 6.44 -6.59
N GLN A 65 8.41 5.29 -7.24
CA GLN A 65 7.87 5.16 -8.59
C GLN A 65 6.38 5.49 -8.65
N ASP A 66 5.61 5.13 -7.63
CA ASP A 66 4.20 5.49 -7.52
C ASP A 66 4.00 6.99 -7.25
N SER A 67 5.00 7.65 -6.65
CA SER A 67 4.96 9.08 -6.31
C SER A 67 5.21 10.03 -7.47
N ILE A 68 5.58 9.55 -8.64
CA ILE A 68 6.00 10.40 -9.76
C ILE A 68 4.98 10.41 -10.89
N ASN A 69 4.77 11.59 -11.48
CA ASN A 69 3.85 11.74 -12.60
C ASN A 69 4.38 11.06 -13.89
N ARG A 70 3.48 10.90 -14.87
CA ARG A 70 3.75 10.23 -16.14
C ARG A 70 4.98 10.81 -16.86
N LYS A 71 5.10 12.12 -16.92
CA LYS A 71 6.20 12.80 -17.63
C LYS A 71 7.56 12.48 -16.98
N GLU A 72 7.61 12.53 -15.66
CA GLU A 72 8.82 12.21 -14.91
C GLU A 72 9.16 10.72 -15.02
N ARG A 73 8.16 9.82 -14.97
CA ARG A 73 8.35 8.38 -15.13
C ARG A 73 8.97 8.05 -16.50
N LEU A 74 8.44 8.64 -17.58
CA LEU A 74 9.00 8.45 -18.93
C LEU A 74 10.40 9.03 -19.06
N ARG A 75 10.65 10.21 -18.49
CA ARG A 75 11.99 10.82 -18.46
C ARG A 75 13.01 9.92 -17.77
N ARG A 76 12.65 9.35 -16.64
CA ARG A 76 13.52 8.42 -15.87
C ARG A 76 13.72 7.11 -16.61
N THR A 77 12.68 6.59 -17.27
CA THR A 77 12.80 5.41 -18.15
C THR A 77 13.86 5.63 -19.24
N TYR A 78 13.85 6.79 -19.89
CA TYR A 78 14.87 7.13 -20.87
C TYR A 78 16.29 7.07 -20.29
N TRP A 79 16.52 7.64 -19.11
CA TRP A 79 17.81 7.61 -18.44
C TRP A 79 18.26 6.19 -18.06
N VAL A 80 17.36 5.37 -17.56
CA VAL A 80 17.66 3.96 -17.24
C VAL A 80 18.05 3.19 -18.50
N LEU A 81 17.32 3.37 -19.59
CA LEU A 81 17.64 2.73 -20.87
C LEU A 81 19.00 3.17 -21.41
N HIS A 82 19.33 4.43 -21.23
CA HIS A 82 20.63 4.95 -21.64
C HIS A 82 21.76 4.30 -20.81
N LEU A 83 21.63 4.22 -19.49
CA LEU A 83 22.57 3.50 -18.62
C LEU A 83 22.74 2.04 -19.03
N LEU A 84 21.64 1.34 -19.30
CA LEU A 84 21.65 -0.05 -19.74
C LEU A 84 22.31 -0.25 -21.09
N SER A 85 22.17 0.70 -22.03
CA SER A 85 22.83 0.66 -23.33
C SER A 85 24.35 0.81 -23.22
N LEU A 86 24.82 1.63 -22.28
CA LEU A 86 26.26 1.79 -22.01
C LEU A 86 26.92 0.52 -21.45
N GLU A 87 26.15 -0.30 -20.75
CA GLU A 87 26.56 -1.57 -20.14
C GLU A 87 26.36 -2.77 -21.08
N GLN A 88 25.91 -2.55 -22.32
CA GLN A 88 25.55 -3.62 -23.24
C GLN A 88 24.55 -4.61 -22.63
N ALA A 89 23.60 -4.11 -21.85
CA ALA A 89 22.59 -4.93 -21.18
C ALA A 89 21.80 -5.77 -22.20
N THR A 90 21.48 -6.99 -21.80
CA THR A 90 20.71 -7.89 -22.68
C THR A 90 19.32 -7.31 -22.97
N PRO A 91 18.73 -7.57 -24.14
CA PRO A 91 17.36 -7.13 -24.46
C PRO A 91 16.31 -7.59 -23.42
N VAL A 92 16.54 -8.72 -22.75
CA VAL A 92 15.67 -9.21 -21.66
C VAL A 92 15.76 -8.28 -20.45
N MET A 93 16.96 -7.88 -20.03
CA MET A 93 17.14 -6.91 -18.93
C MET A 93 16.51 -5.55 -19.26
N ILE A 94 16.65 -5.12 -20.52
CA ILE A 94 16.01 -3.90 -21.00
C ILE A 94 14.48 -4.00 -20.89
N ALA A 95 13.89 -5.11 -21.34
CA ALA A 95 12.46 -5.34 -21.24
C ALA A 95 11.97 -5.34 -19.78
N GLN A 96 12.64 -6.05 -18.88
CA GLN A 96 12.34 -6.07 -17.45
C GLN A 96 12.40 -4.66 -16.83
N SER A 97 13.46 -3.91 -17.15
CA SER A 97 13.62 -2.53 -16.66
C SER A 97 12.51 -1.61 -17.14
N ILE A 98 12.05 -1.77 -18.40
CA ILE A 98 10.92 -0.99 -18.93
C ILE A 98 9.64 -1.30 -18.14
N TYR A 99 9.36 -2.56 -17.80
CA TYR A 99 8.19 -2.91 -17.00
C TYR A 99 8.25 -2.28 -15.60
N TYR A 100 9.38 -2.35 -14.90
CA TYR A 100 9.55 -1.67 -13.62
C TYR A 100 9.38 -0.15 -13.73
N MET A 101 10.00 0.45 -14.75
CA MET A 101 9.96 1.92 -14.90
C MET A 101 8.61 2.44 -15.40
N VAL A 102 7.88 1.69 -16.21
CA VAL A 102 6.61 2.13 -16.79
C VAL A 102 5.42 1.66 -15.96
N LEU A 103 5.39 0.40 -15.52
CA LEU A 103 4.24 -0.22 -14.83
C LEU A 103 4.50 -0.47 -13.33
N ASN A 104 5.66 -0.11 -12.82
CA ASN A 104 6.06 -0.33 -11.43
C ASN A 104 5.92 -1.78 -10.94
N ARG A 105 6.10 -2.74 -11.83
CA ARG A 105 6.04 -4.17 -11.50
C ARG A 105 7.00 -5.01 -12.32
N GLN A 106 7.20 -6.25 -11.90
CA GLN A 106 7.95 -7.23 -12.66
C GLN A 106 7.18 -7.61 -13.94
N ILE A 107 7.92 -7.92 -15.02
CA ILE A 107 7.33 -8.49 -16.23
C ILE A 107 6.80 -9.89 -15.94
N ASP A 108 5.58 -10.19 -16.37
CA ASP A 108 4.99 -11.52 -16.27
C ASP A 108 5.56 -12.50 -17.32
N ASP A 109 5.42 -13.81 -17.08
CA ASP A 109 5.99 -14.86 -17.93
C ASP A 109 5.48 -14.80 -19.36
N ALA A 110 4.21 -14.47 -19.56
CA ALA A 110 3.63 -14.38 -20.91
C ALA A 110 4.21 -13.18 -21.68
N ALA A 111 4.38 -12.04 -21.00
CA ALA A 111 4.99 -10.86 -21.60
C ALA A 111 6.50 -11.09 -21.85
N LEU A 112 7.19 -11.74 -20.93
CA LEU A 112 8.59 -12.11 -21.09
C LEU A 112 8.79 -13.03 -22.29
N THR A 113 7.95 -14.04 -22.45
CA THR A 113 7.97 -14.96 -23.61
C THR A 113 7.75 -14.21 -24.92
N ARG A 114 6.81 -13.25 -24.96
CA ARG A 114 6.58 -12.38 -26.13
C ARG A 114 7.83 -11.55 -26.46
N CYS A 115 8.45 -10.94 -25.46
CA CYS A 115 9.69 -10.18 -25.63
C CYS A 115 10.84 -11.07 -26.13
N GLN A 116 11.04 -12.24 -25.55
CA GLN A 116 12.07 -13.21 -26.01
C GLN A 116 11.84 -13.66 -27.44
N THR A 117 10.59 -13.88 -27.84
CA THR A 117 10.24 -14.22 -29.22
C THR A 117 10.58 -13.08 -30.18
N ALA A 118 10.26 -11.84 -29.81
CA ALA A 118 10.61 -10.67 -30.61
C ALA A 118 12.14 -10.48 -30.71
N ILE A 119 12.87 -10.74 -29.64
CA ILE A 119 14.34 -10.71 -29.63
C ILE A 119 14.90 -11.75 -30.59
N LYS A 120 14.46 -12.99 -30.51
CA LYS A 120 14.90 -14.09 -31.41
C LYS A 120 14.61 -13.79 -32.88
N ARG A 121 13.54 -13.05 -33.18
CA ARG A 121 13.16 -12.63 -34.54
C ARG A 121 13.86 -11.35 -35.01
N GLY A 122 14.68 -10.70 -34.16
CA GLY A 122 15.32 -9.41 -34.47
C GLY A 122 14.33 -8.25 -34.57
N THR A 123 13.09 -8.38 -34.03
CA THR A 123 12.03 -7.36 -34.10
C THR A 123 11.80 -6.65 -32.76
N PHE A 124 12.62 -6.93 -31.75
CA PHE A 124 12.52 -6.27 -30.45
C PHE A 124 12.92 -4.80 -30.55
N SER A 125 12.06 -3.93 -30.03
CA SER A 125 12.33 -2.50 -29.89
C SER A 125 11.86 -2.02 -28.52
N SER A 126 12.76 -1.42 -27.75
CA SER A 126 12.45 -0.80 -26.45
C SER A 126 11.41 0.32 -26.57
N TRP A 127 11.48 1.12 -27.64
CA TRP A 127 10.48 2.15 -27.93
C TRP A 127 9.09 1.58 -28.19
N LEU A 128 8.99 0.54 -29.03
CA LEU A 128 7.70 -0.10 -29.28
C LEU A 128 7.13 -0.75 -28.02
N LEU A 129 7.99 -1.31 -27.16
CA LEU A 129 7.55 -1.83 -25.87
C LEU A 129 7.00 -0.72 -24.99
N ILE A 130 7.72 0.38 -24.83
CA ILE A 130 7.25 1.56 -24.07
C ILE A 130 5.91 2.05 -24.61
N LEU A 131 5.78 2.25 -25.93
CA LEU A 131 4.55 2.71 -26.56
C LEU A 131 3.38 1.75 -26.30
N ARG A 132 3.61 0.45 -26.33
CA ARG A 132 2.56 -0.55 -26.01
C ARG A 132 2.14 -0.44 -24.55
N LEU A 133 3.10 -0.33 -23.62
CA LEU A 133 2.79 -0.27 -22.21
C LEU A 133 2.05 1.03 -21.82
N ILE A 134 2.47 2.19 -22.31
CA ILE A 134 1.77 3.47 -22.03
C ILE A 134 0.38 3.57 -22.65
N ASN A 135 0.08 2.74 -23.66
CA ASN A 135 -1.25 2.62 -24.27
C ASN A 135 -2.07 1.45 -23.71
N SER A 136 -1.50 0.64 -22.82
CA SER A 136 -2.22 -0.46 -22.19
C SER A 136 -3.28 0.06 -21.20
N ASP A 137 -4.33 -0.74 -21.01
CA ASP A 137 -5.36 -0.44 -20.02
C ASP A 137 -4.82 -0.47 -18.59
N GLU A 138 -3.79 -1.29 -18.33
CA GLU A 138 -3.08 -1.33 -17.06
C GLU A 138 -2.44 0.03 -16.75
N PHE A 139 -1.63 0.57 -17.68
CA PHE A 139 -1.00 1.88 -17.50
C PHE A 139 -2.03 3.00 -17.37
N LYS A 140 -3.10 2.97 -18.18
CA LYS A 140 -4.17 3.96 -18.10
C LYS A 140 -4.90 3.89 -16.77
N ARG A 141 -5.21 2.71 -16.26
CA ARG A 141 -5.83 2.51 -14.94
C ARG A 141 -4.96 3.04 -13.81
N ASP A 142 -3.67 2.73 -13.81
CA ASP A 142 -2.73 3.22 -12.78
C ASP A 142 -2.59 4.73 -12.78
N TYR A 143 -2.77 5.39 -13.95
CA TYR A 143 -2.74 6.84 -14.07
C TYR A 143 -4.11 7.52 -13.94
N GLN A 144 -5.18 6.77 -14.06
CA GLN A 144 -6.54 7.24 -13.82
C GLN A 144 -6.97 7.07 -12.37
N ARG A 145 -6.21 6.32 -11.57
CA ARG A 145 -6.40 6.31 -10.12
C ARG A 145 -6.05 7.70 -9.59
N PRO A 146 -7.04 8.42 -9.07
CA PRO A 146 -6.86 9.80 -8.64
C PRO A 146 -5.90 9.92 -7.46
N ILE A 147 -5.58 8.82 -6.77
CA ILE A 147 -4.72 8.81 -5.60
C ILE A 147 -3.49 7.94 -5.83
N PRO A 148 -2.31 8.51 -5.60
CA PRO A 148 -1.11 7.70 -5.46
C PRO A 148 -1.29 6.80 -4.22
N SER A 149 -1.37 5.50 -4.43
CA SER A 149 -1.54 4.50 -3.36
C SER A 149 -0.54 4.68 -2.21
N HIS A 150 0.70 5.12 -2.51
CA HIS A 150 1.72 5.41 -1.50
C HIS A 150 1.38 6.58 -0.57
N LYS A 151 0.68 7.63 -1.06
CA LYS A 151 0.32 8.78 -0.21
C LYS A 151 -0.81 8.42 0.74
N LEU A 152 -1.78 7.65 0.27
CA LEU A 152 -2.81 7.08 1.12
C LEU A 152 -2.20 6.12 2.14
N HIS A 153 -1.27 5.25 1.72
CA HIS A 153 -0.56 4.36 2.63
C HIS A 153 0.23 5.13 3.69
N ALA A 154 0.97 6.17 3.31
CA ALA A 154 1.69 7.04 4.24
C ALA A 154 0.74 7.75 5.23
N ALA A 155 -0.43 8.17 4.77
CA ALA A 155 -1.45 8.78 5.63
C ALA A 155 -2.03 7.78 6.62
N ARG A 156 -2.32 6.54 6.18
CA ARG A 156 -2.75 5.45 7.06
C ARG A 156 -1.67 5.11 8.10
N MET A 157 -0.41 5.02 7.68
CA MET A 157 0.73 4.83 8.60
C MET A 157 0.82 5.94 9.65
N ALA A 158 0.66 7.22 9.25
CA ALA A 158 0.69 8.34 10.16
C ALA A 158 -0.46 8.29 11.19
N TRP A 159 -1.62 7.78 10.80
CA TRP A 159 -2.75 7.55 11.70
C TRP A 159 -2.48 6.36 12.65
N VAL A 160 -2.13 5.20 12.11
CA VAL A 160 -1.87 3.98 12.91
C VAL A 160 -0.78 4.22 13.95
N ALA A 161 0.23 5.04 13.61
CA ALA A 161 1.30 5.42 14.55
C ALA A 161 0.82 6.23 15.76
N GLN A 162 -0.42 6.76 15.76
CA GLN A 162 -1.04 7.48 16.88
C GLN A 162 -1.90 6.59 17.77
N ILE A 163 -2.21 5.37 17.35
CA ILE A 163 -3.03 4.43 18.12
C ILE A 163 -2.28 4.03 19.39
N PRO A 164 -2.91 4.14 20.58
CA PRO A 164 -2.29 3.80 21.85
C PRO A 164 -1.90 2.32 21.97
N ALA A 165 -1.05 2.02 22.96
CA ALA A 165 -0.66 0.66 23.27
C ALA A 165 -1.87 -0.18 23.74
N ALA A 166 -1.90 -1.42 23.27
CA ALA A 166 -2.84 -2.45 23.71
C ALA A 166 -2.12 -3.79 23.86
N LYS A 167 -2.53 -4.59 24.82
CA LYS A 167 -1.89 -5.88 25.12
C LYS A 167 -2.49 -7.02 24.28
N ARG A 168 -3.81 -7.02 24.15
CA ARG A 168 -4.55 -8.05 23.42
C ARG A 168 -5.31 -7.38 22.29
N ILE A 169 -4.89 -7.70 21.07
CA ILE A 169 -5.42 -7.09 19.86
C ILE A 169 -6.07 -8.13 18.98
N LEU A 170 -7.24 -7.79 18.43
CA LEU A 170 -7.84 -8.49 17.30
C LEU A 170 -7.76 -7.57 16.07
N ASP A 171 -7.09 -8.02 15.03
CA ASP A 171 -7.01 -7.34 13.73
C ASP A 171 -7.88 -8.09 12.71
N ILE A 172 -9.03 -7.51 12.36
CA ILE A 172 -9.99 -8.08 11.41
C ILE A 172 -9.62 -7.59 10.01
N GLY A 173 -9.36 -8.54 9.09
CA GLY A 173 -8.81 -8.25 7.76
C GLY A 173 -7.32 -7.91 7.79
N GLY A 174 -6.61 -8.34 8.83
CA GLY A 174 -5.25 -7.93 9.16
C GLY A 174 -4.13 -8.75 8.52
N SER A 175 -4.39 -9.59 7.54
CA SER A 175 -3.31 -10.33 6.85
C SER A 175 -2.42 -9.38 6.05
N SER A 176 -1.10 -9.65 6.06
CA SER A 176 -0.13 -8.93 5.23
C SER A 176 0.57 -9.91 4.28
N PRO A 177 0.82 -9.50 3.02
CA PRO A 177 1.63 -10.28 2.09
C PRO A 177 3.12 -10.20 2.39
N ASN A 178 3.55 -9.24 3.20
CA ASN A 178 4.96 -8.87 3.35
C ASN A 178 5.56 -9.36 4.67
N ILE A 179 4.80 -9.32 5.76
CA ILE A 179 5.28 -9.67 7.10
C ILE A 179 4.31 -10.59 7.84
N PRO A 180 4.84 -11.54 8.64
CA PRO A 180 4.00 -12.48 9.38
C PRO A 180 3.31 -11.87 10.61
N GLU A 181 3.67 -10.66 10.99
CA GLU A 181 3.05 -9.92 12.08
C GLU A 181 1.73 -9.23 11.68
N GLY A 182 1.40 -9.23 10.38
CA GLY A 182 0.14 -8.71 9.87
C GLY A 182 0.14 -7.22 9.53
N ALA A 183 -0.98 -6.77 8.95
CA ALA A 183 -1.12 -5.45 8.34
C ALA A 183 -1.03 -4.30 9.37
N LEU A 184 -1.55 -4.47 10.57
CA LEU A 184 -1.48 -3.44 11.61
C LEU A 184 -0.02 -3.09 11.97
N ILE A 185 0.84 -4.11 12.11
CA ILE A 185 2.27 -3.92 12.40
C ILE A 185 2.99 -3.34 11.18
N GLU A 186 2.68 -3.82 9.98
CA GLU A 186 3.23 -3.30 8.73
C GLU A 186 2.86 -1.83 8.50
N LEU A 187 1.66 -1.42 8.86
CA LEU A 187 1.20 -0.03 8.84
C LEU A 187 1.88 0.86 9.90
N GLY A 188 2.81 0.31 10.68
CA GLY A 188 3.63 1.10 11.61
C GLY A 188 3.03 1.28 12.99
N TYR A 189 2.18 0.37 13.47
CA TYR A 189 1.79 0.34 14.87
C TYR A 189 3.02 0.23 15.76
N LYS A 190 3.24 1.24 16.59
CA LYS A 190 4.51 1.43 17.31
C LYS A 190 4.72 0.50 18.50
N HIS A 191 3.62 -0.05 19.00
CA HIS A 191 3.64 -0.87 20.20
C HIS A 191 3.68 -2.36 19.85
N ARG A 192 4.10 -3.17 20.81
CA ARG A 192 4.14 -4.62 20.64
C ARG A 192 3.17 -5.25 21.64
N PRO A 193 2.08 -5.89 21.16
CA PRO A 193 1.10 -6.50 22.03
C PRO A 193 1.62 -7.83 22.61
N GLU A 194 1.08 -8.25 23.75
CA GLU A 194 1.34 -9.59 24.30
C GLU A 194 0.73 -10.66 23.38
N LYS A 195 -0.47 -10.37 22.80
CA LYS A 195 -1.15 -11.24 21.84
C LYS A 195 -1.84 -10.43 20.76
N LEU A 196 -1.52 -10.75 19.50
CA LEU A 196 -2.19 -10.25 18.30
C LEU A 196 -2.90 -11.42 17.61
N ILE A 197 -4.22 -11.35 17.49
CA ILE A 197 -4.98 -12.28 16.67
C ILE A 197 -5.33 -11.59 15.36
N ILE A 198 -4.99 -12.23 14.25
CA ILE A 198 -5.36 -11.82 12.91
C ILE A 198 -6.50 -12.70 12.45
N PHE A 199 -7.67 -12.10 12.24
CA PHE A 199 -8.86 -12.78 11.73
C PHE A 199 -9.12 -12.29 10.30
N ASP A 200 -8.93 -13.17 9.33
CA ASP A 200 -9.02 -12.81 7.92
C ASP A 200 -9.56 -13.97 7.08
N LYS A 201 -9.99 -13.69 5.86
CA LYS A 201 -10.42 -14.69 4.87
C LYS A 201 -9.41 -15.83 4.75
N PRO A 202 -9.86 -17.04 4.34
CA PRO A 202 -8.94 -18.12 4.03
C PRO A 202 -7.83 -17.67 3.06
N PRO A 203 -6.58 -18.11 3.22
CA PRO A 203 -5.45 -17.64 2.43
C PRO A 203 -5.66 -17.72 0.91
N ALA A 204 -6.38 -18.72 0.42
CA ALA A 204 -6.69 -18.88 -1.01
C ALA A 204 -7.62 -17.78 -1.56
N GLU A 205 -8.32 -17.04 -0.70
CA GLU A 205 -9.29 -16.00 -1.06
C GLU A 205 -8.82 -14.59 -0.70
N GLN A 206 -7.62 -14.49 -0.12
CA GLN A 206 -7.02 -13.18 0.15
C GLN A 206 -6.56 -12.52 -1.15
N TYR A 207 -6.73 -11.20 -1.23
CA TYR A 207 -6.37 -10.41 -2.40
C TYR A 207 -4.90 -10.59 -2.84
N TRP A 208 -4.02 -10.82 -1.88
CA TRP A 208 -2.57 -10.93 -2.09
C TRP A 208 -2.09 -12.36 -2.40
N GLY A 209 -2.99 -13.35 -2.45
CA GLY A 209 -2.64 -14.77 -2.50
C GLY A 209 -2.27 -15.35 -1.15
N THR A 210 -1.70 -16.55 -1.14
CA THR A 210 -1.35 -17.27 0.10
C THR A 210 0.07 -16.93 0.55
N PRO A 211 0.29 -16.07 1.56
CA PRO A 211 1.63 -15.88 2.11
C PRO A 211 2.10 -17.19 2.77
N ASN A 212 3.36 -17.57 2.56
CA ASN A 212 3.94 -18.79 3.12
C ASN A 212 3.84 -18.90 4.64
N TYR A 213 3.73 -17.77 5.35
CA TYR A 213 3.62 -17.72 6.79
C TYR A 213 2.17 -17.83 7.32
N SER A 214 1.16 -17.67 6.48
CA SER A 214 -0.26 -17.80 6.90
C SER A 214 -0.68 -19.25 7.21
N GLN A 215 0.18 -20.22 6.91
CA GLN A 215 -0.08 -21.64 7.21
C GLN A 215 0.16 -22.01 8.67
N ALA A 216 0.86 -21.18 9.46
CA ALA A 216 1.11 -21.44 10.88
C ALA A 216 0.06 -20.71 11.73
N ASN A 217 -0.78 -21.46 12.47
CA ASN A 217 -1.84 -20.87 13.30
C ASN A 217 -1.29 -19.96 14.40
N ILE A 218 -0.13 -20.24 14.97
CA ILE A 218 0.50 -19.44 16.04
C ILE A 218 1.98 -19.27 15.74
N ARG A 219 2.46 -18.02 15.88
CA ARG A 219 3.88 -17.67 15.82
C ARG A 219 4.27 -16.92 17.09
N THR A 220 5.42 -17.26 17.65
CA THR A 220 5.98 -16.58 18.81
C THR A 220 7.14 -15.71 18.37
N PHE A 221 7.12 -14.47 18.83
CA PHE A 221 8.16 -13.45 18.67
C PHE A 221 8.73 -13.11 20.04
N ASP A 222 9.84 -12.40 20.09
CA ASP A 222 10.46 -11.90 21.32
C ASP A 222 9.55 -10.96 22.13
N TRP A 223 8.54 -10.37 21.49
CA TRP A 223 7.61 -9.42 22.10
C TRP A 223 6.22 -10.00 22.41
N GLY A 224 5.88 -11.21 21.94
CA GLY A 224 4.56 -11.80 22.14
C GLY A 224 4.19 -12.84 21.10
N GLN A 225 2.89 -13.04 20.89
CA GLN A 225 2.36 -14.03 19.96
C GLN A 225 1.45 -13.42 18.91
N VAL A 226 1.55 -13.94 17.68
CA VAL A 226 0.61 -13.70 16.58
C VAL A 226 -0.12 -15.00 16.27
N GLN A 227 -1.44 -14.97 16.29
CA GLN A 227 -2.30 -16.10 15.95
C GLN A 227 -3.13 -15.75 14.72
N TYR A 228 -3.14 -16.64 13.71
CA TYR A 228 -4.01 -16.51 12.55
C TYR A 228 -5.24 -17.39 12.72
N ILE A 229 -6.42 -16.79 12.55
CA ILE A 229 -7.71 -17.46 12.53
C ILE A 229 -8.40 -17.09 11.22
N HIS A 230 -8.92 -18.05 10.48
CA HIS A 230 -9.53 -17.81 9.18
C HIS A 230 -11.05 -17.83 9.25
N GLY A 231 -11.65 -16.83 8.60
CA GLY A 231 -13.10 -16.67 8.49
C GLY A 231 -13.48 -15.34 7.85
N TYR A 232 -14.75 -15.17 7.58
CA TYR A 232 -15.30 -13.92 7.07
C TYR A 232 -15.77 -13.03 8.22
N ALA A 233 -15.61 -11.70 8.08
CA ALA A 233 -16.01 -10.77 9.12
C ALA A 233 -17.50 -10.90 9.48
N GLU A 234 -18.37 -11.16 8.49
CA GLU A 234 -19.80 -11.37 8.70
C GLU A 234 -20.14 -12.63 9.52
N ASP A 235 -19.25 -13.62 9.52
CA ASP A 235 -19.43 -14.89 10.21
C ASP A 235 -18.67 -14.96 11.55
N ILE A 236 -18.12 -13.85 12.02
CA ILE A 236 -17.29 -13.79 13.24
C ILE A 236 -18.03 -14.32 14.48
N LEU A 237 -19.36 -14.17 14.53
CA LEU A 237 -20.19 -14.69 15.62
C LEU A 237 -20.12 -16.21 15.74
N GLN A 238 -19.85 -16.92 14.66
CA GLN A 238 -19.78 -18.37 14.61
C GLN A 238 -18.40 -18.88 15.01
N ASN A 239 -17.42 -18.00 15.22
CA ASN A 239 -16.07 -18.39 15.53
C ASN A 239 -15.89 -18.69 17.02
N HIS A 240 -15.85 -19.98 17.37
CA HIS A 240 -15.73 -20.45 18.76
C HIS A 240 -14.38 -20.10 19.41
N GLU A 241 -13.30 -19.92 18.63
CA GLU A 241 -11.98 -19.54 19.17
C GLU A 241 -11.96 -18.10 19.68
N LEU A 242 -12.79 -17.23 19.10
CA LEU A 242 -12.89 -15.82 19.49
C LEU A 242 -13.95 -15.57 20.57
N SER A 243 -14.98 -16.42 20.66
CA SER A 243 -16.19 -16.18 21.47
C SER A 243 -15.94 -16.01 22.98
N ALA A 244 -14.87 -16.60 23.52
CA ALA A 244 -14.50 -16.49 24.94
C ALA A 244 -13.44 -15.41 25.22
N GLN A 245 -13.03 -14.65 24.21
CA GLN A 245 -11.93 -13.70 24.34
C GLN A 245 -12.41 -12.27 24.51
N LYS A 246 -11.64 -11.45 25.23
CA LYS A 246 -11.80 -10.00 25.32
C LYS A 246 -10.54 -9.31 24.83
N PHE A 247 -10.70 -8.16 24.21
CA PHE A 247 -9.62 -7.43 23.55
C PHE A 247 -9.53 -6.00 24.07
N ASP A 248 -8.29 -5.53 24.29
CA ASP A 248 -8.04 -4.12 24.63
C ASP A 248 -8.14 -3.24 23.38
N MET A 249 -7.92 -3.83 22.22
CA MET A 249 -8.14 -3.21 20.93
C MET A 249 -8.71 -4.19 19.91
N ILE A 250 -9.73 -3.77 19.19
CA ILE A 250 -10.16 -4.40 17.94
C ILE A 250 -9.87 -3.39 16.82
N PHE A 251 -9.15 -3.84 15.79
CA PHE A 251 -8.78 -3.02 14.64
C PHE A 251 -9.43 -3.60 13.36
N MET A 252 -9.88 -2.71 12.48
CA MET A 252 -10.49 -3.09 11.21
C MET A 252 -10.11 -2.07 10.14
N GLY A 253 -9.03 -2.34 9.41
CA GLY A 253 -8.50 -1.39 8.43
C GLY A 253 -8.93 -1.70 7.00
N GLN A 254 -9.77 -0.87 6.38
CA GLN A 254 -10.31 -1.06 5.03
C GLN A 254 -11.08 -2.39 4.90
N VAL A 255 -12.02 -2.61 5.81
CA VAL A 255 -12.86 -3.82 5.85
C VAL A 255 -14.35 -3.49 5.96
N VAL A 256 -14.70 -2.39 6.64
CA VAL A 256 -16.11 -2.01 6.90
C VAL A 256 -16.90 -1.91 5.60
N GLU A 257 -16.27 -1.41 4.53
CA GLU A 257 -16.84 -1.26 3.19
C GLU A 257 -17.11 -2.59 2.48
N HIS A 258 -16.48 -3.67 2.91
CA HIS A 258 -16.67 -5.01 2.35
C HIS A 258 -17.77 -5.81 3.05
N ILE A 259 -18.31 -5.31 4.18
CA ILE A 259 -19.37 -5.95 4.93
C ILE A 259 -20.73 -5.52 4.38
N TYR A 260 -21.65 -6.47 4.17
CA TYR A 260 -23.01 -6.14 3.77
C TYR A 260 -23.71 -5.27 4.82
N GLU A 261 -24.51 -4.30 4.36
CA GLU A 261 -25.13 -3.29 5.22
C GLU A 261 -26.00 -3.88 6.33
N ASP A 262 -26.73 -4.95 6.02
CA ASP A 262 -27.58 -5.68 6.99
C ASP A 262 -26.77 -6.51 8.00
N LYS A 263 -25.51 -6.85 7.69
CA LYS A 263 -24.60 -7.58 8.56
C LYS A 263 -23.77 -6.69 9.47
N LEU A 264 -23.47 -5.48 9.03
CA LEU A 264 -22.60 -4.58 9.80
C LEU A 264 -23.05 -4.35 11.25
N PRO A 265 -24.33 -4.09 11.57
CA PRO A 265 -24.78 -3.93 12.97
C PRO A 265 -24.53 -5.19 13.81
N VAL A 266 -24.64 -6.37 13.22
CA VAL A 266 -24.41 -7.65 13.90
C VAL A 266 -22.94 -7.79 14.24
N VAL A 267 -22.04 -7.51 13.31
CA VAL A 267 -20.59 -7.51 13.52
C VAL A 267 -20.19 -6.47 14.58
N LEU A 268 -20.75 -5.26 14.52
CA LEU A 268 -20.49 -4.21 15.50
C LEU A 268 -20.95 -4.60 16.93
N ASN A 269 -22.09 -5.24 17.06
CA ASN A 269 -22.54 -5.75 18.36
C ASN A 269 -21.58 -6.80 18.91
N TRP A 270 -21.12 -7.73 18.08
CA TRP A 270 -20.10 -8.70 18.46
C TRP A 270 -18.80 -8.00 18.92
N ILE A 271 -18.30 -7.02 18.14
CA ILE A 271 -17.12 -6.23 18.50
C ILE A 271 -17.31 -5.58 19.89
N LYS A 272 -18.46 -4.95 20.11
CA LYS A 272 -18.79 -4.31 21.38
C LYS A 272 -18.74 -5.30 22.56
N GLU A 273 -19.31 -6.49 22.37
CA GLU A 273 -19.33 -7.53 23.40
C GLU A 273 -17.94 -8.10 23.68
N HIS A 274 -17.01 -8.02 22.73
CA HIS A 274 -15.66 -8.59 22.88
C HIS A 274 -14.58 -7.55 23.23
N LEU A 275 -14.92 -6.28 23.34
CA LEU A 275 -14.03 -5.29 23.95
C LEU A 275 -13.94 -5.50 25.48
N SER A 276 -12.75 -5.32 26.05
CA SER A 276 -12.57 -5.16 27.49
C SER A 276 -13.19 -3.83 27.96
N ASP A 277 -13.33 -3.62 29.26
CA ASP A 277 -13.98 -2.42 29.83
C ASP A 277 -13.36 -1.10 29.37
N GLN A 278 -12.05 -1.07 29.15
CA GLN A 278 -11.30 0.07 28.63
C GLN A 278 -10.93 -0.11 27.15
N GLY A 279 -11.41 -1.18 26.53
CA GLY A 279 -11.11 -1.52 25.14
C GLY A 279 -11.62 -0.47 24.14
N ARG A 280 -10.96 -0.40 22.99
CA ARG A 280 -11.31 0.53 21.91
C ARG A 280 -11.39 -0.21 20.58
N PHE A 281 -12.35 0.19 19.79
CA PHE A 281 -12.48 -0.23 18.39
C PHE A 281 -11.93 0.88 17.49
N TYR A 282 -10.95 0.53 16.63
CA TYR A 282 -10.34 1.42 15.65
C TYR A 282 -10.62 0.88 14.25
N PHE A 283 -10.98 1.75 13.34
CA PHE A 283 -11.12 1.37 11.93
C PHE A 283 -10.83 2.57 11.02
N ASP A 284 -10.50 2.28 9.77
CA ASP A 284 -10.48 3.25 8.68
C ASP A 284 -11.19 2.67 7.44
N THR A 285 -11.81 3.55 6.64
CA THR A 285 -12.60 3.19 5.46
C THR A 285 -12.62 4.34 4.45
N PRO A 286 -12.84 4.09 3.14
CA PRO A 286 -13.03 5.12 2.14
C PRO A 286 -14.20 6.06 2.48
N ASN A 287 -14.04 7.35 2.14
CA ASN A 287 -15.06 8.36 2.36
C ASN A 287 -15.91 8.57 1.12
N ARG A 288 -17.16 8.14 1.15
CA ARG A 288 -18.08 8.29 0.01
C ARG A 288 -18.30 9.72 -0.43
N LEU A 289 -18.15 10.71 0.46
CA LEU A 289 -18.22 12.13 0.08
C LEU A 289 -17.17 12.49 -0.99
N ILE A 290 -16.06 11.78 -1.02
CA ILE A 290 -14.96 11.99 -1.97
C ILE A 290 -14.99 10.95 -3.08
N THR A 291 -15.07 9.66 -2.75
CA THR A 291 -14.94 8.56 -3.71
C THR A 291 -16.06 8.53 -4.75
N GLN A 292 -17.22 9.10 -4.46
CA GLN A 292 -18.32 9.22 -5.44
C GLN A 292 -17.95 9.99 -6.71
N TYR A 293 -16.89 10.79 -6.68
CA TYR A 293 -16.44 11.56 -7.83
C TYR A 293 -15.39 10.84 -8.68
N GLU A 294 -14.92 9.67 -8.24
CA GLU A 294 -13.88 8.93 -8.99
C GLU A 294 -14.45 8.21 -10.21
N ASN A 295 -15.60 7.58 -10.04
CA ASN A 295 -16.27 6.87 -11.12
C ASN A 295 -17.45 7.69 -11.64
N SER A 296 -17.43 7.96 -12.95
CA SER A 296 -18.45 8.77 -13.60
C SER A 296 -19.87 8.15 -13.56
N ASP A 297 -19.95 6.84 -13.37
CA ASP A 297 -21.20 6.08 -13.25
C ASP A 297 -21.71 5.98 -11.80
N GLY A 298 -20.98 6.56 -10.84
CA GLY A 298 -21.33 6.53 -9.43
C GLY A 298 -21.05 5.19 -8.72
N SER A 299 -20.37 4.24 -9.38
CA SER A 299 -19.94 3.00 -8.75
C SER A 299 -18.93 3.23 -7.61
N TYR A 300 -18.69 2.22 -6.79
CA TYR A 300 -17.66 2.28 -5.76
C TYR A 300 -16.26 2.20 -6.39
N ILE A 301 -15.25 2.66 -5.66
CA ILE A 301 -13.86 2.67 -6.15
C ILE A 301 -13.29 1.27 -6.29
N ASP A 302 -13.82 0.30 -5.57
CA ASP A 302 -13.48 -1.11 -5.70
C ASP A 302 -14.76 -1.93 -5.96
N PRO A 303 -14.77 -2.84 -6.95
CA PRO A 303 -15.93 -3.67 -7.24
C PRO A 303 -16.32 -4.63 -6.10
N ASP A 304 -15.41 -4.93 -5.17
CA ASP A 304 -15.69 -5.77 -4.00
C ASP A 304 -16.33 -5.00 -2.85
N HIS A 305 -16.38 -3.67 -2.89
CA HIS A 305 -17.07 -2.87 -1.89
C HIS A 305 -18.57 -3.15 -1.92
N LYS A 306 -19.13 -3.46 -0.76
CA LYS A 306 -20.57 -3.64 -0.56
C LYS A 306 -21.23 -2.30 -0.28
N ARG A 307 -20.55 -1.45 0.49
CA ARG A 307 -20.99 -0.08 0.76
C ARG A 307 -19.85 0.84 1.19
N GLU A 308 -19.66 1.93 0.48
CA GLU A 308 -18.84 3.04 0.97
C GLU A 308 -19.69 4.02 1.76
N TYR A 309 -19.22 4.41 2.93
CA TYR A 309 -19.95 5.25 3.88
C TYR A 309 -19.45 6.69 3.85
N THR A 310 -20.34 7.62 4.22
CA THR A 310 -19.93 8.94 4.69
C THR A 310 -19.61 8.87 6.19
N PRO A 311 -18.79 9.79 6.75
CA PRO A 311 -18.51 9.83 8.19
C PRO A 311 -19.79 9.85 9.03
N ASP A 312 -20.77 10.71 8.68
CA ASP A 312 -22.04 10.85 9.40
C ASP A 312 -22.90 9.57 9.34
N ALA A 313 -22.99 8.94 8.15
CA ALA A 313 -23.78 7.73 8.01
C ALA A 313 -23.23 6.58 8.87
N LEU A 314 -21.91 6.42 8.89
CA LEU A 314 -21.29 5.39 9.71
C LEU A 314 -21.34 5.71 11.20
N ALA A 315 -21.24 7.01 11.57
CA ALA A 315 -21.42 7.45 12.95
C ALA A 315 -22.81 7.11 13.50
N GLN A 316 -23.88 7.25 12.68
CA GLN A 316 -25.23 6.86 13.07
C GLN A 316 -25.37 5.35 13.29
N ILE A 317 -24.77 4.52 12.44
CA ILE A 317 -24.75 3.06 12.59
C ILE A 317 -24.02 2.66 13.88
N LEU A 318 -22.87 3.26 14.15
CA LEU A 318 -22.09 3.03 15.37
C LEU A 318 -22.87 3.40 16.62
N ALA A 319 -23.48 4.58 16.63
CA ALA A 319 -24.34 5.03 17.74
C ALA A 319 -25.53 4.08 17.96
N GLY A 320 -26.19 3.64 16.88
CA GLY A 320 -27.27 2.64 16.93
C GLY A 320 -26.82 1.28 17.46
N SER A 321 -25.55 0.93 17.30
CA SER A 321 -24.91 -0.28 17.85
C SER A 321 -24.38 -0.06 19.28
N GLY A 322 -24.57 1.13 19.88
CA GLY A 322 -24.17 1.44 21.25
C GLY A 322 -22.70 1.80 21.42
N PHE A 323 -22.05 2.30 20.38
CA PHE A 323 -20.73 2.89 20.45
C PHE A 323 -20.79 4.41 20.65
N ALA A 324 -19.84 4.93 21.39
CA ALA A 324 -19.51 6.36 21.42
C ALA A 324 -18.20 6.58 20.64
N ILE A 325 -18.23 7.49 19.68
CA ILE A 325 -17.02 7.89 18.94
C ILE A 325 -16.21 8.80 19.87
N THR A 326 -15.00 8.38 20.19
CA THR A 326 -14.09 9.12 21.07
C THR A 326 -13.12 10.02 20.31
N GLN A 327 -12.77 9.63 19.09
CA GLN A 327 -11.90 10.39 18.18
C GLN A 327 -12.26 10.09 16.74
N GLN A 328 -12.02 11.06 15.86
CA GLN A 328 -12.21 10.96 14.42
C GLN A 328 -11.07 11.65 13.70
N TRP A 329 -10.65 11.07 12.57
CA TRP A 329 -9.59 11.62 11.73
C TRP A 329 -10.00 11.54 10.25
N GLY A 330 -9.60 12.55 9.51
CA GLY A 330 -9.47 12.46 8.07
C GLY A 330 -8.10 11.89 7.70
N ILE A 331 -8.09 10.89 6.84
CA ILE A 331 -6.87 10.26 6.32
C ILE A 331 -6.69 10.73 4.88
N LEU A 332 -5.60 11.41 4.60
CA LEU A 332 -5.29 12.08 3.34
C LEU A 332 -6.31 13.18 3.03
N GLU A 333 -6.04 14.35 3.56
CA GLU A 333 -6.87 15.54 3.32
C GLU A 333 -6.95 15.86 1.83
N MET A 334 -8.16 16.18 1.38
CA MET A 334 -8.43 16.56 0.02
C MET A 334 -8.63 18.07 -0.07
N PRO A 335 -7.95 18.77 -0.99
CA PRO A 335 -8.12 20.21 -1.13
C PRO A 335 -9.59 20.60 -1.42
N SER A 336 -10.01 21.73 -0.90
CA SER A 336 -11.39 22.24 -1.02
C SER A 336 -11.89 22.40 -2.46
N VAL A 337 -11.00 22.43 -3.43
CA VAL A 337 -11.31 22.47 -4.87
C VAL A 337 -12.06 21.21 -5.34
N MET A 338 -11.91 20.09 -4.62
CA MET A 338 -12.50 18.81 -4.97
C MET A 338 -14.02 18.74 -4.70
N HIS A 339 -14.54 19.65 -3.91
CA HIS A 339 -15.99 19.79 -3.69
C HIS A 339 -16.75 20.33 -4.91
N LYS A 340 -16.07 20.70 -6.01
CA LYS A 340 -16.70 21.44 -7.13
C LYS A 340 -16.57 20.84 -8.51
N ALA A 341 -16.22 19.56 -8.67
CA ALA A 341 -16.12 18.84 -9.94
C ALA A 341 -14.70 18.71 -10.54
N LYS A 342 -14.33 17.48 -10.86
CA LYS A 342 -13.12 16.96 -11.48
C LYS A 342 -11.90 16.95 -10.56
N VAL A 343 -11.81 15.84 -9.88
CA VAL A 343 -10.63 15.40 -9.13
C VAL A 343 -9.45 15.22 -10.10
N GLY A 344 -8.51 16.17 -10.11
CA GLY A 344 -7.26 16.00 -10.83
C GLY A 344 -6.21 15.36 -9.94
N VAL A 345 -5.39 14.47 -10.49
CA VAL A 345 -4.31 13.76 -9.76
C VAL A 345 -3.36 14.73 -9.03
N GLU A 346 -3.13 15.92 -9.59
CA GLU A 346 -2.30 16.98 -9.02
C GLU A 346 -2.79 17.48 -7.64
N ASN A 347 -4.08 17.42 -7.38
CA ASN A 347 -4.66 17.95 -6.16
C ASN A 347 -4.41 17.05 -4.93
N PHE A 348 -4.07 15.78 -5.13
CA PHE A 348 -3.79 14.83 -4.05
C PHE A 348 -2.45 15.05 -3.35
N TYR A 349 -1.55 15.77 -3.97
CA TYR A 349 -0.21 15.99 -3.43
C TYR A 349 -0.14 17.15 -2.42
N GLU A 350 -1.15 17.99 -2.36
CA GLU A 350 -1.16 19.22 -1.56
C GLU A 350 -1.80 19.05 -0.18
N GLY A 351 -2.60 17.98 0.01
CA GLY A 351 -3.30 17.74 1.26
C GLY A 351 -2.41 17.20 2.38
N ALA A 352 -2.77 17.51 3.62
CA ALA A 352 -2.14 16.93 4.79
C ALA A 352 -2.39 15.41 4.87
N LEU A 353 -1.44 14.67 5.43
CA LEU A 353 -1.62 13.22 5.64
C LEU A 353 -2.78 12.94 6.59
N LEU A 354 -2.94 13.77 7.62
CA LEU A 354 -4.05 13.68 8.58
C LEU A 354 -4.74 15.03 8.73
N SER A 355 -6.05 14.98 8.89
CA SER A 355 -6.90 16.15 9.11
C SER A 355 -7.88 15.87 10.25
N PRO A 356 -8.24 16.85 11.07
CA PRO A 356 -9.36 16.73 12.01
C PRO A 356 -10.72 16.69 11.31
N ALA A 357 -10.79 17.09 10.04
CA ALA A 357 -12.01 17.14 9.23
C ALA A 357 -12.13 15.86 8.37
N ALA A 358 -12.85 14.87 8.88
CA ALA A 358 -13.08 13.60 8.17
C ALA A 358 -13.82 13.81 6.83
N ASP A 359 -14.75 14.74 6.75
CA ASP A 359 -15.56 15.01 5.54
C ASP A 359 -14.71 15.45 4.35
N HIS A 360 -13.55 16.01 4.61
CA HIS A 360 -12.63 16.58 3.61
C HIS A 360 -11.45 15.64 3.29
N ALA A 361 -11.48 14.40 3.76
CA ALA A 361 -10.40 13.45 3.56
C ALA A 361 -10.85 12.26 2.70
N TYR A 362 -9.90 11.65 2.01
CA TYR A 362 -10.16 10.52 1.12
C TYR A 362 -10.65 9.27 1.84
N CYS A 363 -10.02 8.93 2.95
CA CYS A 363 -10.54 7.99 3.92
C CYS A 363 -10.78 8.72 5.24
N PHE A 364 -11.56 8.11 6.11
CA PHE A 364 -11.69 8.55 7.48
C PHE A 364 -11.47 7.38 8.44
N ALA A 365 -11.07 7.72 9.65
CA ALA A 365 -10.88 6.76 10.73
C ALA A 365 -11.60 7.22 11.99
N MET A 366 -12.05 6.27 12.79
CA MET A 366 -12.69 6.51 14.08
C MET A 366 -12.11 5.62 15.17
N ALA A 367 -12.08 6.16 16.37
CA ALA A 367 -11.90 5.40 17.61
C ALA A 367 -13.22 5.37 18.37
N CYS A 368 -13.67 4.19 18.75
CA CYS A 368 -14.94 3.99 19.41
C CYS A 368 -14.77 3.27 20.74
N ALA A 369 -15.58 3.64 21.72
CA ALA A 369 -15.68 2.95 23.00
C ALA A 369 -17.11 2.49 23.24
N ASN A 370 -17.31 1.52 24.14
CA ASN A 370 -18.64 1.22 24.64
C ASN A 370 -19.24 2.46 25.29
N HIS A 371 -20.48 2.80 24.95
CA HIS A 371 -21.16 3.98 25.49
C HIS A 371 -21.20 3.98 27.03
N LEU A 372 -21.28 2.81 27.66
CA LEU A 372 -21.33 2.63 29.11
C LEU A 372 -19.95 2.80 29.81
N SER A 373 -18.83 2.80 29.07
CA SER A 373 -17.50 2.93 29.64
C SER A 373 -16.96 4.37 29.65
N ILE A 374 -17.78 5.35 29.31
CA ILE A 374 -17.42 6.77 29.31
C ILE A 374 -17.89 7.48 30.59
N PHE A 375 -18.67 6.82 31.40
CA PHE A 375 -19.14 7.26 32.70
C PHE A 375 -18.47 6.40 33.79
#